data_2a58d57eda89b19c7851910602b9fe5f
#
_entry.id   2a58d57eda89b19c7851910602b9fe5f
#
_cell.length_a   1.000
_cell.length_b   1.000
_cell.length_c   1.000
_cell.angle_alpha   90.00
_cell.angle_beta   90.00
_cell.angle_gamma   90.00
#
_symmetry.space_group_name_H-M   'P 1'
#
loop_
_entity.id
_entity.type
_entity.pdbx_description
1 polymer ?
#
loop_
_entity_poly.entity_id
_entity_poly.type
_entity_poly.pdbx_seq_one_letter_code
_entity_poly.pdbx_strand_id
1 'polypeptide(L)'
;GFYLLSEKVKTITSVVQSGQGADEVFAGYFWYPKMVESDETDPLKRFSQFYFDRPHEEWLQAFQAKYHTNDIAGDYIRDQLTRAGATTFLDRVLRLDVTRLVVDDPVKRVDNMTMAHALEARMPFMDQRLVELAMAMPPEYKLMHQGKGILKDIARGRVPDSIIDRPKAYFPMPALKYVRGEFLEMMRDILTTRKAKSRGIFNERYIEDLLKNPEAASSFTNIQGSKLWHAALLELWLQSANL
;
A
#
# COMPACT_ATOMS: atom_id res chain seq x y z
N GLY A 1 11.99 7.53 -3.89
CA GLY A 1 11.23 8.74 -4.27
C GLY A 1 11.16 9.76 -3.13
N PHE A 2 10.40 9.49 -2.08
CA PHE A 2 10.19 10.45 -0.98
C PHE A 2 11.49 10.91 -0.30
N TYR A 3 12.46 10.02 -0.07
CA TYR A 3 13.74 10.37 0.54
C TYR A 3 14.47 11.47 -0.25
N LEU A 4 14.69 11.24 -1.56
CA LEU A 4 15.37 12.20 -2.44
C LEU A 4 14.58 13.50 -2.62
N LEU A 5 13.25 13.41 -2.65
CA LEU A 5 12.38 14.59 -2.69
C LEU A 5 12.54 15.42 -1.43
N SER A 6 12.54 14.78 -0.26
CA SER A 6 12.69 15.43 1.05
C SER A 6 14.03 16.15 1.18
N GLU A 7 15.11 15.52 0.73
CA GLU A 7 16.43 16.13 0.66
C GLU A 7 16.41 17.44 -0.13
N LYS A 8 15.79 17.41 -1.32
CA LYS A 8 15.69 18.59 -2.18
C LYS A 8 14.79 19.67 -1.58
N VAL A 9 13.63 19.30 -1.03
CA VAL A 9 12.68 20.26 -0.44
C VAL A 9 13.27 20.92 0.81
N LYS A 10 14.03 20.19 1.61
CA LYS A 10 14.72 20.74 2.81
C LYS A 10 15.63 21.92 2.48
N THR A 11 16.19 21.99 1.28
CA THR A 11 17.02 23.14 0.87
C THR A 11 16.21 24.45 0.73
N ILE A 12 14.87 24.35 0.68
CA ILE A 12 13.96 25.48 0.43
C ILE A 12 13.18 25.85 1.70
N THR A 13 12.73 24.81 2.45
CA THR A 13 11.88 25.02 3.63
C THR A 13 12.10 23.94 4.68
N SER A 14 11.68 24.23 5.92
CA SER A 14 11.70 23.25 7.02
C SER A 14 10.35 22.60 7.29
N VAL A 15 9.27 23.08 6.67
CA VAL A 15 7.91 22.57 6.85
C VAL A 15 7.22 22.48 5.50
N VAL A 16 6.53 21.36 5.24
CA VAL A 16 5.72 21.16 4.04
C VAL A 16 4.34 20.63 4.40
N GLN A 17 3.38 20.88 3.53
CA GLN A 17 2.08 20.20 3.59
C GLN A 17 2.05 19.03 2.63
N SER A 18 1.46 17.92 3.07
CA SER A 18 1.28 16.69 2.29
C SER A 18 -0.21 16.37 2.12
N GLY A 19 -0.57 15.88 0.93
CA GLY A 19 -1.92 15.41 0.63
C GLY A 19 -2.25 14.00 1.16
N GLN A 20 -1.39 13.40 1.98
CA GLN A 20 -1.63 12.07 2.56
C GLN A 20 -2.91 12.05 3.40
N GLY A 21 -3.61 10.93 3.37
CA GLY A 21 -4.89 10.75 4.05
C GLY A 21 -6.12 11.11 3.19
N ALA A 22 -5.96 11.90 2.13
CA ALA A 22 -7.09 12.29 1.29
C ALA A 22 -7.77 11.10 0.58
N ASP A 23 -7.00 10.11 0.16
CA ASP A 23 -7.54 8.90 -0.48
C ASP A 23 -8.29 8.03 0.52
N GLU A 24 -7.78 7.86 1.72
CA GLU A 24 -8.33 7.03 2.78
C GLU A 24 -9.58 7.67 3.42
N VAL A 25 -9.58 8.98 3.57
CA VAL A 25 -10.69 9.73 4.18
C VAL A 25 -11.84 9.94 3.21
N PHE A 26 -11.56 10.17 1.92
CA PHE A 26 -12.53 10.53 0.89
C PHE A 26 -12.65 9.50 -0.26
N ALA A 27 -12.32 8.25 -0.01
CA ALA A 27 -12.47 7.15 -0.95
C ALA A 27 -11.79 7.40 -2.32
N GLY A 28 -10.53 7.83 -2.31
CA GLY A 28 -9.82 8.22 -3.53
C GLY A 28 -9.12 7.09 -4.26
N TYR A 29 -9.04 5.88 -3.72
CA TYR A 29 -8.42 4.75 -4.39
C TYR A 29 -9.39 4.07 -5.37
N PHE A 30 -8.86 3.59 -6.49
CA PHE A 30 -9.65 2.97 -7.57
C PHE A 30 -10.33 1.66 -7.18
N TRP A 31 -9.92 1.03 -6.10
CA TRP A 31 -10.52 -0.21 -5.61
C TRP A 31 -11.80 0.01 -4.80
N TYR A 32 -12.03 1.19 -4.19
CA TYR A 32 -13.24 1.42 -3.39
C TYR A 32 -14.55 1.27 -4.19
N PRO A 33 -14.70 1.88 -5.38
CA PRO A 33 -15.89 1.64 -6.19
C PRO A 33 -16.09 0.16 -6.51
N LYS A 34 -15.01 -0.55 -6.90
CA LYS A 34 -15.05 -1.98 -7.20
C LYS A 34 -15.48 -2.83 -6.01
N MET A 35 -14.99 -2.50 -4.81
CA MET A 35 -15.42 -3.16 -3.57
C MET A 35 -16.90 -2.92 -3.28
N VAL A 36 -17.41 -1.72 -3.54
CA VAL A 36 -18.83 -1.39 -3.31
C VAL A 36 -19.73 -2.09 -4.31
N GLU A 37 -19.33 -2.19 -5.57
CA GLU A 37 -20.05 -2.84 -6.66
C GLU A 37 -20.00 -4.38 -6.60
N SER A 38 -19.13 -4.96 -5.80
CA SER A 38 -18.98 -6.41 -5.68
C SER A 38 -20.18 -7.07 -5.00
N ASP A 39 -20.69 -8.15 -5.58
CA ASP A 39 -21.76 -9.00 -5.03
C ASP A 39 -21.28 -9.96 -3.94
N GLU A 40 -19.97 -9.99 -3.63
CA GLU A 40 -19.43 -10.85 -2.57
C GLU A 40 -19.96 -10.43 -1.20
N THR A 41 -20.54 -11.39 -0.50
CA THR A 41 -21.19 -11.19 0.80
C THR A 41 -20.24 -11.36 1.99
N ASP A 42 -19.20 -12.20 1.87
CA ASP A 42 -18.17 -12.31 2.90
C ASP A 42 -17.30 -11.06 2.90
N PRO A 43 -17.24 -10.30 4.00
CA PRO A 43 -16.53 -9.02 4.04
C PRO A 43 -15.02 -9.16 3.81
N LEU A 44 -14.41 -10.26 4.26
CA LEU A 44 -12.98 -10.48 4.01
C LEU A 44 -12.71 -10.79 2.54
N LYS A 45 -13.49 -11.66 1.92
CA LYS A 45 -13.33 -11.96 0.48
C LYS A 45 -13.57 -10.74 -0.37
N ARG A 46 -14.64 -9.97 -0.06
CA ARG A 46 -14.96 -8.71 -0.74
C ARG A 46 -13.83 -7.69 -0.67
N PHE A 47 -13.15 -7.60 0.45
CA PHE A 47 -11.99 -6.73 0.65
C PHE A 47 -10.73 -7.29 -0.03
N SER A 48 -10.38 -8.55 0.27
CA SER A 48 -9.10 -9.13 -0.10
C SER A 48 -8.88 -9.25 -1.61
N GLN A 49 -9.94 -9.51 -2.39
CA GLN A 49 -9.85 -9.62 -3.86
C GLN A 49 -9.35 -8.35 -4.56
N PHE A 50 -9.49 -7.17 -3.92
CA PHE A 50 -9.06 -5.89 -4.48
C PHE A 50 -7.86 -5.28 -3.75
N TYR A 51 -7.60 -5.72 -2.51
CA TYR A 51 -6.65 -5.05 -1.63
C TYR A 51 -5.46 -5.91 -1.21
N PHE A 52 -5.63 -7.22 -1.06
CA PHE A 52 -4.53 -8.08 -0.67
C PHE A 52 -3.53 -8.23 -1.82
N ASP A 53 -2.27 -8.08 -1.49
CA ASP A 53 -1.14 -8.33 -2.38
C ASP A 53 -1.16 -9.75 -2.92
N ARG A 54 -1.44 -10.71 -2.04
CA ARG A 54 -1.50 -12.14 -2.35
C ARG A 54 -2.41 -12.86 -1.34
N PRO A 55 -3.03 -13.98 -1.75
CA PRO A 55 -3.80 -14.81 -0.82
C PRO A 55 -2.87 -15.56 0.14
N HIS A 56 -3.43 -16.00 1.27
CA HIS A 56 -2.69 -16.74 2.30
C HIS A 56 -2.08 -18.05 1.78
N GLU A 57 -2.76 -18.74 0.87
CA GLU A 57 -2.29 -19.95 0.22
C GLU A 57 -0.97 -19.73 -0.53
N GLU A 58 -0.81 -18.60 -1.18
CA GLU A 58 0.44 -18.24 -1.85
C GLU A 58 1.55 -17.95 -0.82
N TRP A 59 1.20 -17.34 0.31
CA TRP A 59 2.14 -17.14 1.40
C TRP A 59 2.68 -18.48 1.91
N LEU A 60 1.82 -19.48 2.11
CA LEU A 60 2.23 -20.83 2.49
C LEU A 60 3.16 -21.50 1.46
N GLN A 61 3.00 -21.19 0.16
CA GLN A 61 3.89 -21.67 -0.89
C GLN A 61 5.25 -20.96 -0.90
N ALA A 62 5.27 -19.67 -0.56
CA ALA A 62 6.46 -18.84 -0.62
C ALA A 62 7.44 -19.09 0.55
N PHE A 63 6.94 -19.54 1.70
CA PHE A 63 7.73 -19.71 2.91
C PHE A 63 7.93 -21.18 3.28
N GLN A 64 9.00 -21.48 4.01
CA GLN A 64 9.25 -22.80 4.54
C GLN A 64 8.21 -23.19 5.60
N ALA A 65 7.88 -24.49 5.69
CA ALA A 65 6.84 -25.02 6.56
C ALA A 65 6.97 -24.60 8.05
N LYS A 66 8.18 -24.40 8.53
CA LYS A 66 8.43 -23.93 9.91
C LYS A 66 7.88 -22.52 10.20
N TYR A 67 7.54 -21.75 9.17
CA TYR A 67 6.93 -20.43 9.29
C TYR A 67 5.44 -20.42 8.95
N HIS A 68 4.85 -21.57 8.63
CA HIS A 68 3.43 -21.66 8.33
C HIS A 68 2.61 -21.39 9.60
N THR A 69 1.61 -20.52 9.44
CA THR A 69 0.64 -20.15 10.48
C THR A 69 -0.77 -20.16 9.91
N ASN A 70 -1.77 -19.99 10.74
CA ASN A 70 -3.12 -19.63 10.31
C ASN A 70 -3.09 -18.26 9.62
N ASP A 71 -4.14 -17.91 8.89
CA ASP A 71 -4.27 -16.62 8.22
C ASP A 71 -4.51 -15.47 9.22
N ILE A 72 -3.46 -15.11 9.96
CA ILE A 72 -3.50 -14.05 10.98
C ILE A 72 -3.92 -12.71 10.37
N ALA A 73 -3.46 -12.41 9.15
CA ALA A 73 -3.80 -11.17 8.46
C ALA A 73 -5.28 -11.14 8.07
N GLY A 74 -5.79 -12.22 7.50
CA GLY A 74 -7.20 -12.36 7.16
C GLY A 74 -8.11 -12.29 8.38
N ASP A 75 -7.76 -12.98 9.46
CA ASP A 75 -8.52 -12.96 10.73
C ASP A 75 -8.55 -11.54 11.32
N TYR A 76 -7.42 -10.84 11.32
CA TYR A 76 -7.35 -9.45 11.77
C TYR A 76 -8.24 -8.52 10.94
N ILE A 77 -8.18 -8.61 9.61
CA ILE A 77 -9.01 -7.77 8.73
C ILE A 77 -10.49 -8.10 8.88
N ARG A 78 -10.84 -9.38 9.02
CA ARG A 78 -12.23 -9.81 9.29
C ARG A 78 -12.76 -9.18 10.58
N ASP A 79 -11.97 -9.22 11.65
CA ASP A 79 -12.34 -8.58 12.92
C ASP A 79 -12.59 -7.09 12.74
N GLN A 80 -11.69 -6.37 12.06
CA GLN A 80 -11.85 -4.93 11.82
C GLN A 80 -13.07 -4.59 10.97
N LEU A 81 -13.35 -5.37 9.92
CA LEU A 81 -14.51 -5.16 9.03
C LEU A 81 -15.85 -5.51 9.68
N THR A 82 -15.86 -6.39 10.67
CA THR A 82 -17.09 -6.82 11.38
C THR A 82 -17.39 -6.01 12.64
N ARG A 83 -16.46 -5.15 13.09
CA ARG A 83 -16.68 -4.28 14.27
C ARG A 83 -17.87 -3.36 14.08
N ALA A 84 -18.65 -3.19 15.12
CA ALA A 84 -19.78 -2.26 15.16
C ALA A 84 -19.36 -0.78 14.93
N GLY A 85 -20.33 0.08 14.64
CA GLY A 85 -20.13 1.53 14.53
C GLY A 85 -19.95 2.07 13.11
N ALA A 86 -19.94 1.21 12.09
CA ALA A 86 -19.97 1.62 10.68
C ALA A 86 -21.15 0.94 9.97
N THR A 87 -21.95 1.71 9.22
CA THR A 87 -23.19 1.25 8.63
C THR A 87 -22.99 0.54 7.29
N THR A 88 -22.19 1.12 6.41
CA THR A 88 -21.93 0.55 5.08
C THR A 88 -20.62 -0.23 5.03
N PHE A 89 -20.46 -1.06 4.01
CA PHE A 89 -19.19 -1.74 3.77
C PHE A 89 -18.04 -0.76 3.53
N LEU A 90 -18.29 0.30 2.75
CA LEU A 90 -17.28 1.33 2.50
C LEU A 90 -16.85 2.03 3.78
N ASP A 91 -17.78 2.38 4.68
CA ASP A 91 -17.42 3.02 5.95
C ASP A 91 -16.53 2.12 6.82
N ARG A 92 -16.75 0.79 6.78
CA ARG A 92 -15.89 -0.18 7.47
C ARG A 92 -14.49 -0.19 6.89
N VAL A 93 -14.38 -0.16 5.55
CA VAL A 93 -13.09 -0.13 4.84
C VAL A 93 -12.37 1.18 5.10
N LEU A 94 -13.03 2.34 4.96
CA LEU A 94 -12.41 3.64 5.22
C LEU A 94 -11.97 3.79 6.69
N ARG A 95 -12.76 3.28 7.64
CA ARG A 95 -12.35 3.21 9.05
C ARG A 95 -11.08 2.39 9.24
N LEU A 96 -10.99 1.22 8.60
CA LEU A 96 -9.80 0.38 8.62
C LEU A 96 -8.59 1.13 8.05
N ASP A 97 -8.76 1.79 6.91
CA ASP A 97 -7.68 2.50 6.23
C ASP A 97 -7.20 3.70 7.06
N VAL A 98 -8.10 4.50 7.60
CA VAL A 98 -7.75 5.65 8.45
C VAL A 98 -7.09 5.24 9.76
N THR A 99 -7.51 4.11 10.37
CA THR A 99 -7.00 3.69 11.67
C THR A 99 -5.80 2.75 11.60
N ARG A 100 -5.50 2.19 10.43
CA ARG A 100 -4.42 1.20 10.24
C ARG A 100 -3.53 1.52 9.05
N LEU A 101 -4.06 1.47 7.82
CA LEU A 101 -3.23 1.64 6.63
C LEU A 101 -2.48 2.97 6.64
N VAL A 102 -3.19 4.07 6.87
CA VAL A 102 -2.59 5.41 6.90
C VAL A 102 -1.46 5.50 7.92
N VAL A 103 -1.67 4.93 9.10
CA VAL A 103 -0.69 4.96 10.19
C VAL A 103 0.52 4.09 9.85
N ASP A 104 0.29 2.88 9.34
CA ASP A 104 1.34 1.88 9.19
C ASP A 104 2.17 2.06 7.91
N ASP A 105 1.64 2.68 6.86
CA ASP A 105 2.36 2.90 5.60
C ASP A 105 2.38 4.38 5.14
N PRO A 106 1.32 5.00 4.61
CA PRO A 106 1.46 6.31 3.94
C PRO A 106 2.03 7.40 4.84
N VAL A 107 1.48 7.58 6.01
CA VAL A 107 1.91 8.64 6.96
C VAL A 107 3.28 8.32 7.53
N LYS A 108 3.48 7.11 8.04
CA LYS A 108 4.77 6.68 8.60
C LYS A 108 5.90 6.75 7.58
N ARG A 109 5.64 6.35 6.33
CA ARG A 109 6.62 6.43 5.26
C ARG A 109 7.00 7.86 4.94
N VAL A 110 6.02 8.76 4.81
CA VAL A 110 6.30 10.18 4.55
C VAL A 110 7.05 10.78 5.72
N ASP A 111 6.61 10.58 6.94
CA ASP A 111 7.24 11.09 8.15
C ASP A 111 8.71 10.62 8.27
N ASN A 112 8.96 9.32 8.18
CA ASN A 112 10.31 8.77 8.24
C ASN A 112 11.24 9.37 7.15
N MET A 113 10.74 9.52 5.91
CA MET A 113 11.55 10.02 4.80
C MET A 113 11.81 11.53 4.90
N THR A 114 10.85 12.30 5.41
CA THR A 114 11.03 13.74 5.62
C THR A 114 11.87 14.02 6.85
N MET A 115 11.66 13.28 7.95
CA MET A 115 12.44 13.44 9.17
C MET A 115 13.89 13.01 9.01
N ALA A 116 14.21 12.10 8.09
CA ALA A 116 15.59 11.79 7.73
C ALA A 116 16.40 13.02 7.26
N HIS A 117 15.70 14.06 6.81
CA HIS A 117 16.26 15.35 6.39
C HIS A 117 15.85 16.50 7.31
N ALA A 118 15.32 16.23 8.50
CA ALA A 118 14.79 17.23 9.44
C ALA A 118 13.74 18.18 8.78
N LEU A 119 12.88 17.61 7.91
CA LEU A 119 11.78 18.29 7.24
C LEU A 119 10.47 17.85 7.89
N GLU A 120 9.69 18.80 8.41
CA GLU A 120 8.36 18.56 9.02
C GLU A 120 7.29 18.40 7.93
N ALA A 121 6.63 17.25 7.86
CA ALA A 121 5.48 17.04 6.98
C ALA A 121 4.17 17.15 7.76
N ARG A 122 3.32 18.08 7.40
CA ARG A 122 1.98 18.26 7.97
C ARG A 122 0.92 17.72 7.02
N MET A 123 -0.07 17.01 7.56
CA MET A 123 -1.08 16.27 6.81
C MET A 123 -2.48 16.80 7.13
N PRO A 124 -2.95 17.87 6.46
CA PRO A 124 -4.24 18.51 6.78
C PRO A 124 -5.44 17.57 6.67
N PHE A 125 -5.38 16.56 5.79
CA PHE A 125 -6.46 15.57 5.65
C PHE A 125 -6.54 14.58 6.82
N MET A 126 -5.55 14.58 7.71
CA MET A 126 -5.54 13.78 8.94
C MET A 126 -5.90 14.62 10.19
N ASP A 127 -6.35 15.86 10.03
CA ASP A 127 -6.94 16.63 11.15
C ASP A 127 -8.16 15.86 11.68
N GLN A 128 -8.19 15.60 13.00
CA GLN A 128 -9.22 14.79 13.62
C GLN A 128 -10.63 15.29 13.29
N ARG A 129 -10.86 16.61 13.32
CA ARG A 129 -12.17 17.21 13.04
C ARG A 129 -12.61 16.97 11.62
N LEU A 130 -11.67 17.01 10.65
CA LEU A 130 -11.95 16.71 9.25
C LEU A 130 -12.23 15.23 9.05
N VAL A 131 -11.46 14.35 9.69
CA VAL A 131 -11.68 12.90 9.64
C VAL A 131 -13.05 12.53 10.20
N GLU A 132 -13.42 13.04 11.38
CA GLU A 132 -14.72 12.79 12.00
C GLU A 132 -15.88 13.30 11.13
N LEU A 133 -15.77 14.50 10.56
CA LEU A 133 -16.74 15.05 9.62
C LEU A 133 -16.89 14.16 8.38
N ALA A 134 -15.77 13.76 7.79
CA ALA A 134 -15.77 12.92 6.61
C ALA A 134 -16.31 11.50 6.89
N MET A 135 -16.01 10.92 8.05
CA MET A 135 -16.57 9.62 8.45
C MET A 135 -18.08 9.66 8.66
N ALA A 136 -18.63 10.78 9.11
CA ALA A 136 -20.07 11.01 9.24
C ALA A 136 -20.77 11.29 7.89
N MET A 137 -20.02 11.56 6.82
CA MET A 137 -20.57 11.89 5.50
C MET A 137 -21.04 10.64 4.77
N PRO A 138 -22.21 10.65 4.11
CA PRO A 138 -22.67 9.55 3.29
C PRO A 138 -21.66 9.12 2.23
N PRO A 139 -21.46 7.80 2.02
CA PRO A 139 -20.44 7.27 1.10
C PRO A 139 -20.54 7.78 -0.33
N GLU A 140 -21.75 8.03 -0.83
CA GLU A 140 -22.01 8.51 -2.18
C GLU A 140 -21.30 9.82 -2.50
N TYR A 141 -21.19 10.76 -1.57
CA TYR A 141 -20.45 12.02 -1.77
C TYR A 141 -18.95 11.82 -1.91
N LYS A 142 -18.43 10.75 -1.32
CA LYS A 142 -17.02 10.37 -1.43
C LYS A 142 -16.73 9.68 -2.77
N LEU A 143 -17.66 8.82 -3.23
CA LEU A 143 -17.50 8.01 -4.44
C LEU A 143 -17.77 8.79 -5.74
N MET A 144 -18.49 9.91 -5.71
CA MET A 144 -18.70 10.74 -6.90
C MET A 144 -17.38 11.03 -7.62
N HIS A 145 -17.45 11.21 -8.95
CA HIS A 145 -16.30 11.51 -9.80
C HIS A 145 -15.14 10.49 -9.68
N GLN A 146 -15.47 9.21 -9.48
CA GLN A 146 -14.51 8.12 -9.31
C GLN A 146 -13.65 8.25 -8.03
N GLY A 147 -14.22 8.83 -6.99
CA GLY A 147 -13.60 9.05 -5.68
C GLY A 147 -13.17 10.50 -5.43
N LYS A 148 -13.11 10.85 -4.15
CA LYS A 148 -12.89 12.22 -3.66
C LYS A 148 -13.91 13.24 -4.18
N GLY A 149 -15.17 12.83 -4.43
CA GLY A 149 -16.17 13.64 -5.09
C GLY A 149 -16.36 15.01 -4.47
N ILE A 150 -16.66 15.07 -3.19
CA ILE A 150 -16.84 16.32 -2.46
C ILE A 150 -15.59 17.23 -2.49
N LEU A 151 -14.38 16.66 -2.44
CA LEU A 151 -13.16 17.45 -2.54
C LEU A 151 -13.00 18.06 -3.93
N LYS A 152 -13.33 17.29 -4.98
CA LYS A 152 -13.30 17.79 -6.37
C LYS A 152 -14.30 18.93 -6.55
N ASP A 153 -15.52 18.80 -6.02
CA ASP A 153 -16.54 19.85 -6.12
C ASP A 153 -16.14 21.12 -5.38
N ILE A 154 -15.57 21.00 -4.19
CA ILE A 154 -15.05 22.15 -3.42
C ILE A 154 -13.88 22.84 -4.15
N ALA A 155 -13.08 22.07 -4.89
CA ALA A 155 -11.95 22.59 -5.64
C ALA A 155 -12.34 23.35 -6.92
N ARG A 156 -13.56 23.13 -7.46
CA ARG A 156 -14.03 23.83 -8.65
C ARG A 156 -13.97 25.34 -8.46
N GLY A 157 -13.50 26.06 -9.47
CA GLY A 157 -13.33 27.50 -9.44
C GLY A 157 -12.13 28.01 -8.62
N ARG A 158 -11.40 27.10 -7.92
CA ARG A 158 -10.15 27.41 -7.19
C ARG A 158 -8.94 26.73 -7.82
N VAL A 159 -9.14 25.55 -8.35
CA VAL A 159 -8.13 24.74 -9.05
C VAL A 159 -8.60 24.54 -10.49
N PRO A 160 -7.72 24.60 -11.50
CA PRO A 160 -8.11 24.36 -12.89
C PRO A 160 -8.75 22.97 -13.05
N ASP A 161 -9.87 22.88 -13.80
CA ASP A 161 -10.59 21.64 -14.03
C ASP A 161 -9.72 20.56 -14.66
N SER A 162 -8.78 20.93 -15.53
CA SER A 162 -7.79 19.99 -16.11
C SER A 162 -6.90 19.29 -15.07
N ILE A 163 -6.75 19.87 -13.88
CA ILE A 163 -6.04 19.25 -12.75
C ILE A 163 -6.98 18.38 -11.94
N ILE A 164 -8.22 18.88 -11.66
CA ILE A 164 -9.23 18.17 -10.88
C ILE A 164 -9.65 16.86 -11.58
N ASP A 165 -9.89 16.93 -12.89
CA ASP A 165 -10.40 15.82 -13.70
C ASP A 165 -9.30 14.95 -14.32
N ARG A 166 -8.05 15.27 -14.05
CA ARG A 166 -6.92 14.47 -14.54
C ARG A 166 -7.04 13.03 -14.04
N PRO A 167 -6.88 12.03 -14.95
CA PRO A 167 -6.82 10.64 -14.53
C PRO A 167 -5.77 10.41 -13.45
N LYS A 168 -6.12 9.58 -12.45
CA LYS A 168 -5.18 9.24 -11.37
C LYS A 168 -3.94 8.57 -11.97
N ALA A 169 -2.79 9.18 -11.78
CA ALA A 169 -1.51 8.62 -12.19
C ALA A 169 -0.78 8.02 -10.98
N TYR A 170 -0.09 6.93 -11.22
CA TYR A 170 0.85 6.35 -10.25
C TYR A 170 2.25 6.91 -10.48
N PHE A 171 3.07 6.84 -9.43
CA PHE A 171 4.51 6.89 -9.56
C PHE A 171 5.03 5.46 -9.80
N PRO A 172 4.99 4.91 -11.04
CA PRO A 172 5.55 3.61 -11.28
C PRO A 172 7.06 3.71 -11.06
N MET A 173 7.57 2.99 -10.08
CA MET A 173 9.01 2.81 -9.95
C MET A 173 9.44 1.84 -11.06
N PRO A 174 10.20 2.27 -12.08
CA PRO A 174 10.57 1.42 -13.22
C PRO A 174 11.26 0.14 -12.76
N ALA A 175 12.09 0.22 -11.73
CA ALA A 175 12.79 -0.92 -11.13
C ALA A 175 11.86 -2.02 -10.61
N LEU A 176 10.64 -1.69 -10.17
CA LEU A 176 9.69 -2.69 -9.70
C LEU A 176 8.91 -3.34 -10.84
N LYS A 177 8.86 -2.70 -12.00
CA LYS A 177 8.18 -3.22 -13.20
C LYS A 177 9.13 -3.97 -14.14
N TYR A 178 10.37 -3.52 -14.25
CA TYR A 178 11.39 -4.09 -15.13
C TYR A 178 12.45 -4.81 -14.30
N VAL A 179 12.15 -6.06 -13.95
CA VAL A 179 12.99 -6.91 -13.10
C VAL A 179 14.01 -7.65 -13.98
N ARG A 180 15.04 -6.95 -14.42
CA ARG A 180 16.08 -7.46 -15.33
C ARG A 180 17.42 -6.76 -15.13
N GLY A 181 18.46 -7.24 -15.82
CA GLY A 181 19.80 -6.67 -15.77
C GLY A 181 20.38 -6.65 -14.36
N GLU A 182 21.16 -5.65 -14.04
CA GLU A 182 21.85 -5.49 -12.75
C GLU A 182 20.89 -5.56 -11.55
N PHE A 183 19.65 -5.08 -11.71
CA PHE A 183 18.66 -5.13 -10.65
C PHE A 183 18.20 -6.58 -10.35
N LEU A 184 18.02 -7.40 -11.40
CA LEU A 184 17.73 -8.83 -11.22
C LEU A 184 18.92 -9.56 -10.59
N GLU A 185 20.15 -9.29 -11.04
CA GLU A 185 21.34 -9.93 -10.48
C GLU A 185 21.55 -9.54 -9.02
N MET A 186 21.32 -8.29 -8.65
CA MET A 186 21.36 -7.87 -7.24
C MET A 186 20.39 -8.68 -6.37
N MET A 187 19.14 -8.87 -6.83
CA MET A 187 18.16 -9.67 -6.08
C MET A 187 18.55 -11.15 -6.01
N ARG A 188 19.10 -11.68 -7.11
CA ARG A 188 19.66 -13.04 -7.16
C ARG A 188 20.77 -13.22 -6.13
N ASP A 189 21.73 -12.30 -6.13
CA ASP A 189 22.85 -12.34 -5.19
C ASP A 189 22.36 -12.30 -3.73
N ILE A 190 21.43 -11.42 -3.40
CA ILE A 190 20.86 -11.32 -2.05
C ILE A 190 20.22 -12.64 -1.62
N LEU A 191 19.36 -13.22 -2.48
CA LEU A 191 18.55 -14.39 -2.14
C LEU A 191 19.28 -15.73 -2.20
N THR A 192 20.41 -15.80 -2.93
CA THR A 192 21.16 -17.05 -3.10
C THR A 192 22.42 -17.16 -2.24
N THR A 193 22.69 -16.16 -1.38
CA THR A 193 23.80 -16.20 -0.43
C THR A 193 23.72 -17.43 0.49
N ARG A 194 24.87 -17.89 0.98
CA ARG A 194 24.91 -18.96 1.98
C ARG A 194 24.11 -18.59 3.24
N LYS A 195 24.14 -17.31 3.65
CA LYS A 195 23.35 -16.82 4.78
C LYS A 195 21.84 -16.93 4.53
N ALA A 196 21.36 -16.48 3.38
CA ALA A 196 19.94 -16.58 3.02
C ALA A 196 19.44 -18.03 3.00
N LYS A 197 20.22 -18.93 2.37
CA LYS A 197 19.92 -20.37 2.34
C LYS A 197 19.91 -21.00 3.73
N SER A 198 20.91 -20.71 4.57
CA SER A 198 20.97 -21.26 5.92
C SER A 198 19.86 -20.75 6.84
N ARG A 199 19.39 -19.52 6.63
CA ARG A 199 18.26 -18.92 7.32
C ARG A 199 16.95 -19.69 7.01
N GLY A 200 16.80 -20.14 5.76
CA GLY A 200 15.71 -21.01 5.32
C GLY A 200 14.33 -20.39 5.58
N ILE A 201 14.14 -19.13 5.19
CA ILE A 201 12.85 -18.44 5.30
C ILE A 201 11.95 -18.82 4.14
N PHE A 202 12.47 -18.67 2.92
CA PHE A 202 11.72 -18.92 1.70
C PHE A 202 11.81 -20.35 1.24
N ASN A 203 10.79 -20.81 0.54
CA ASN A 203 10.83 -22.03 -0.24
C ASN A 203 11.78 -21.83 -1.43
N GLU A 204 12.80 -22.66 -1.56
CA GLU A 204 13.81 -22.50 -2.60
C GLU A 204 13.21 -22.58 -4.00
N ARG A 205 12.29 -23.51 -4.23
CA ARG A 205 11.61 -23.67 -5.52
C ARG A 205 10.82 -22.41 -5.89
N TYR A 206 10.12 -21.80 -4.93
CA TYR A 206 9.38 -20.57 -5.17
C TYR A 206 10.32 -19.43 -5.61
N ILE A 207 11.46 -19.28 -4.95
CA ILE A 207 12.46 -18.25 -5.32
C ILE A 207 13.08 -18.56 -6.69
N GLU A 208 13.40 -19.83 -6.98
CA GLU A 208 13.94 -20.22 -8.28
C GLU A 208 12.97 -19.92 -9.43
N ASP A 209 11.68 -20.20 -9.25
CA ASP A 209 10.64 -19.92 -10.25
C ASP A 209 10.50 -18.42 -10.51
N LEU A 210 10.55 -17.57 -9.47
CA LEU A 210 10.57 -16.12 -9.61
C LEU A 210 11.83 -15.62 -10.34
N LEU A 211 13.01 -16.19 -10.03
CA LEU A 211 14.27 -15.81 -10.66
C LEU A 211 14.34 -16.25 -12.14
N LYS A 212 13.67 -17.34 -12.52
CA LYS A 212 13.58 -17.79 -13.91
C LYS A 212 12.65 -16.92 -14.75
N ASN A 213 11.55 -16.44 -14.17
CA ASN A 213 10.49 -15.72 -14.85
C ASN A 213 10.13 -14.41 -14.12
N PRO A 214 11.08 -13.49 -13.91
CA PRO A 214 10.89 -12.34 -13.00
C PRO A 214 9.85 -11.32 -13.50
N GLU A 215 9.62 -11.27 -14.82
CA GLU A 215 8.65 -10.36 -15.47
C GLU A 215 7.34 -11.07 -15.89
N ALA A 216 7.14 -12.35 -15.54
CA ALA A 216 5.87 -13.03 -15.78
C ALA A 216 4.74 -12.43 -14.95
N ALA A 217 3.51 -12.47 -15.43
CA ALA A 217 2.35 -11.96 -14.69
C ALA A 217 2.21 -12.59 -13.29
N SER A 218 2.52 -13.88 -13.16
CA SER A 218 2.54 -14.61 -11.89
C SER A 218 3.62 -14.14 -10.90
N SER A 219 4.64 -13.43 -11.37
CA SER A 219 5.72 -12.88 -10.53
C SER A 219 5.39 -11.50 -9.94
N PHE A 220 4.20 -10.99 -10.23
CA PHE A 220 3.67 -9.76 -9.63
C PHE A 220 2.49 -10.06 -8.72
N THR A 221 2.32 -9.21 -7.72
CA THR A 221 1.18 -9.26 -6.81
C THR A 221 -0.07 -8.66 -7.46
N ASN A 222 -1.24 -8.83 -6.82
CA ASN A 222 -2.50 -8.26 -7.29
C ASN A 222 -2.44 -6.73 -7.45
N ILE A 223 -1.63 -6.05 -6.65
CA ILE A 223 -1.41 -4.59 -6.72
C ILE A 223 -0.11 -4.21 -7.47
N GLN A 224 0.37 -5.12 -8.33
CA GLN A 224 1.49 -4.90 -9.25
C GLN A 224 2.87 -4.72 -8.59
N GLY A 225 3.08 -5.21 -7.36
CA GLY A 225 4.39 -5.30 -6.72
C GLY A 225 5.18 -6.51 -7.22
N SER A 226 6.50 -6.40 -7.40
CA SER A 226 7.35 -7.55 -7.71
C SER A 226 7.51 -8.46 -6.50
N LYS A 227 7.09 -9.72 -6.60
CA LYS A 227 7.24 -10.74 -5.55
C LYS A 227 8.70 -11.04 -5.25
N LEU A 228 9.55 -11.02 -6.28
CA LEU A 228 10.98 -11.22 -6.13
C LEU A 228 11.63 -10.07 -5.34
N TRP A 229 11.23 -8.83 -5.64
CA TRP A 229 11.69 -7.67 -4.88
C TRP A 229 11.28 -7.73 -3.41
N HIS A 230 10.04 -8.12 -3.11
CA HIS A 230 9.58 -8.27 -1.73
C HIS A 230 10.43 -9.29 -0.95
N ALA A 231 10.75 -10.42 -1.58
CA ALA A 231 11.61 -11.43 -0.96
C ALA A 231 13.03 -10.91 -0.75
N ALA A 232 13.62 -10.27 -1.78
CA ALA A 232 14.97 -9.71 -1.70
C ALA A 232 15.07 -8.59 -0.66
N LEU A 233 14.05 -7.74 -0.54
CA LEU A 233 14.01 -6.66 0.44
C LEU A 233 13.97 -7.19 1.87
N LEU A 234 13.18 -8.22 2.15
CA LEU A 234 13.17 -8.87 3.46
C LEU A 234 14.54 -9.46 3.80
N GLU A 235 15.14 -10.19 2.89
CA GLU A 235 16.46 -10.79 3.11
C GLU A 235 17.56 -9.72 3.28
N LEU A 236 17.53 -8.67 2.48
CA LEU A 236 18.47 -7.54 2.59
C LEU A 236 18.34 -6.87 3.96
N TRP A 237 17.13 -6.67 4.44
CA TRP A 237 16.89 -6.11 5.77
C TRP A 237 17.45 -7.01 6.88
N LEU A 238 17.22 -8.33 6.80
CA LEU A 238 17.76 -9.28 7.76
C LEU A 238 19.28 -9.31 7.76
N GLN A 239 19.91 -9.24 6.58
CA GLN A 239 21.37 -9.15 6.46
C GLN A 239 21.92 -7.85 7.07
N SER A 240 21.25 -6.72 6.83
CA SER A 240 21.66 -5.42 7.36
C SER A 240 21.48 -5.32 8.88
N ALA A 241 20.52 -6.02 9.44
CA ALA A 241 20.26 -6.12 10.88
C ALA A 241 21.14 -7.18 11.58
N ASN A 242 21.99 -7.92 10.84
CA ASN A 242 22.79 -9.04 11.33
C ASN A 242 21.96 -10.17 11.98
N LEU A 243 20.76 -10.39 11.49
CA LEU A 243 19.84 -11.45 11.91
C LEU A 243 20.02 -12.71 11.05
#